data_a3a5681df2056bdcac9da8297bc2a844
#
_entry.id   a3a5681df2056bdcac9da8297bc2a844
#
_cell.length_a   1.000
_cell.length_b   1.000
_cell.length_c   1.000
_cell.angle_alpha   90.00
_cell.angle_beta   90.00
_cell.angle_gamma   90.00
#
_symmetry.space_group_name_H-M   'P 1'
#
loop_
_entity.id
_entity.type
_entity.pdbx_description
1 polymer ?
#
loop_
_entity_poly.entity_id
_entity_poly.type
_entity_poly.pdbx_seq_one_letter_code
_entity_poly.pdbx_strand_id
1 'polypeptide(L)'
;CTTARAAKVWPFSHWRQVLDVADAHGWSVGLVGSPPAAQKEDYNAGDGEDGLLQSTGLIDLRGQTSLMQLAGACRQAKAVISVDAGPLHIAAAVGTPTYAIVGNDANGVGASPVRLWMPRCSNVTRSVSPASCSACADNRFRNDACLVNGHPCMAAIQPSEVIEWLKLQLN
;
A
#
# COMPACT_ATOMS: atom_id res chain seq x y z
N CYS A 1 -0.27 4.90 0.32
CA CYS A 1 1.01 4.81 -0.41
C CYS A 1 2.21 5.04 0.50
N THR A 2 2.13 6.04 1.39
CA THR A 2 3.21 6.34 2.35
C THR A 2 3.21 5.43 3.57
N THR A 3 4.34 5.34 4.23
CA THR A 3 4.53 4.57 5.45
C THR A 3 5.71 5.14 6.24
N ALA A 4 5.73 4.92 7.55
CA ALA A 4 6.83 5.29 8.43
C ALA A 4 8.19 4.63 8.08
N ARG A 5 8.20 3.66 7.15
CA ARG A 5 9.41 2.98 6.70
C ARG A 5 9.53 3.03 5.19
N ALA A 6 10.60 3.65 4.69
CA ALA A 6 10.89 3.69 3.26
C ALA A 6 11.00 2.28 2.63
N ALA A 7 11.45 1.31 3.41
CA ALA A 7 11.53 -0.10 2.97
C ALA A 7 10.17 -0.76 2.64
N LYS A 8 9.05 -0.12 2.91
CA LYS A 8 7.69 -0.61 2.61
C LYS A 8 7.01 0.19 1.50
N VAL A 9 7.63 1.21 0.97
CA VAL A 9 7.06 2.05 -0.08
C VAL A 9 7.10 1.31 -1.41
N TRP A 10 5.93 1.17 -2.03
CA TRP A 10 5.83 0.65 -3.39
C TRP A 10 6.13 1.77 -4.40
N PRO A 11 6.80 1.50 -5.54
CA PRO A 11 7.18 2.55 -6.49
C PRO A 11 5.99 3.37 -6.96
N PHE A 12 6.14 4.71 -7.01
CA PHE A 12 5.06 5.60 -7.45
C PHE A 12 4.71 5.41 -8.93
N SER A 13 5.66 4.97 -9.74
CA SER A 13 5.40 4.56 -11.13
C SER A 13 4.46 3.35 -11.22
N HIS A 14 4.47 2.47 -10.25
CA HIS A 14 3.54 1.33 -10.16
C HIS A 14 2.15 1.78 -9.71
N TRP A 15 2.07 2.65 -8.68
CA TRP A 15 0.81 3.29 -8.29
C TRP A 15 0.18 4.02 -9.47
N ARG A 16 0.97 4.75 -10.24
CA ARG A 16 0.51 5.47 -11.43
C ARG A 16 -0.18 4.55 -12.43
N GLN A 17 0.41 3.41 -12.73
CA GLN A 17 -0.17 2.43 -13.67
C GLN A 17 -1.53 1.90 -13.17
N VAL A 18 -1.67 1.65 -11.88
CA VAL A 18 -2.95 1.23 -11.27
C VAL A 18 -4.00 2.34 -11.41
N LEU A 19 -3.63 3.58 -11.15
CA LEU A 19 -4.53 4.74 -11.23
C LEU A 19 -4.92 5.05 -12.68
N ASP A 20 -4.01 4.94 -13.65
CA ASP A 20 -4.30 5.12 -15.07
C ASP A 20 -5.35 4.09 -15.56
N VAL A 21 -5.28 2.84 -15.06
CA VAL A 21 -6.30 1.83 -15.36
C VAL A 21 -7.63 2.14 -14.67
N ALA A 22 -7.60 2.61 -13.43
CA ALA A 22 -8.81 3.01 -12.71
C ALA A 22 -9.54 4.15 -13.44
N ASP A 23 -8.79 5.16 -13.88
CA ASP A 23 -9.31 6.29 -14.65
C ASP A 23 -9.92 5.83 -15.98
N ALA A 24 -9.24 4.98 -16.73
CA ALA A 24 -9.73 4.41 -17.99
C ALA A 24 -11.04 3.60 -17.83
N HIS A 25 -11.30 3.07 -16.64
CA HIS A 25 -12.54 2.34 -16.32
C HIS A 25 -13.60 3.22 -15.63
N GLY A 26 -13.32 4.50 -15.41
CA GLY A 26 -14.21 5.43 -14.71
C GLY A 26 -14.37 5.12 -13.21
N TRP A 27 -13.41 4.44 -12.60
CA TRP A 27 -13.44 4.16 -11.16
C TRP A 27 -12.96 5.37 -10.37
N SER A 28 -13.73 5.78 -9.37
CA SER A 28 -13.31 6.83 -8.44
C SER A 28 -12.37 6.26 -7.39
N VAL A 29 -11.20 6.86 -7.24
CA VAL A 29 -10.17 6.42 -6.27
C VAL A 29 -9.90 7.53 -5.25
N GLY A 30 -9.99 7.21 -3.97
CA GLY A 30 -9.66 8.11 -2.87
C GLY A 30 -8.33 7.72 -2.20
N LEU A 31 -7.48 8.70 -1.97
CA LEU A 31 -6.27 8.58 -1.18
C LEU A 31 -6.57 8.95 0.28
N VAL A 32 -6.47 7.97 1.17
CA VAL A 32 -6.69 8.16 2.61
C VAL A 32 -5.38 8.09 3.38
N GLY A 33 -5.32 8.74 4.52
CA GLY A 33 -4.14 8.75 5.39
C GLY A 33 -4.11 9.94 6.35
N SER A 34 -2.99 10.10 7.03
CA SER A 34 -2.71 11.26 7.87
C SER A 34 -2.69 12.57 7.08
N PRO A 35 -2.87 13.73 7.72
CA PRO A 35 -2.75 15.02 7.04
C PRO A 35 -1.42 15.16 6.28
N PRO A 36 -1.40 15.82 5.10
CA PRO A 36 -0.18 15.95 4.30
C PRO A 36 1.05 16.50 5.04
N ALA A 37 0.85 17.46 5.95
CA ALA A 37 1.93 18.00 6.77
C ALA A 37 2.56 16.92 7.66
N ALA A 38 1.74 16.16 8.40
CA ALA A 38 2.21 15.06 9.23
C ALA A 38 2.86 13.93 8.39
N GLN A 39 2.38 13.70 7.17
CA GLN A 39 3.00 12.72 6.28
C GLN A 39 4.41 13.12 5.84
N LYS A 40 4.65 14.40 5.59
CA LYS A 40 5.99 14.89 5.22
C LYS A 40 6.96 14.84 6.39
N GLU A 41 6.46 15.03 7.60
CA GLU A 41 7.25 15.05 8.82
C GLU A 41 7.53 13.63 9.36
N ASP A 42 6.50 12.78 9.41
CA ASP A 42 6.54 11.48 10.11
C ASP A 42 6.69 10.28 9.17
N TYR A 43 6.44 10.44 7.84
CA TYR A 43 6.37 9.34 6.90
C TYR A 43 7.27 9.56 5.69
N ASN A 44 7.73 8.46 5.12
CA ASN A 44 8.52 8.49 3.89
C ASN A 44 7.65 8.65 2.65
N ALA A 45 8.17 9.39 1.67
CA ALA A 45 7.62 9.51 0.32
C ALA A 45 6.31 10.32 0.19
N GLY A 46 6.03 11.26 1.10
CA GLY A 46 4.88 12.16 1.00
C GLY A 46 4.82 12.99 -0.29
N ASP A 47 5.97 13.42 -0.80
CA ASP A 47 6.05 14.16 -2.08
C ASP A 47 5.61 13.32 -3.28
N GLY A 48 5.81 12.00 -3.23
CA GLY A 48 5.34 11.08 -4.27
C GLY A 48 3.82 10.99 -4.33
N GLU A 49 3.11 11.05 -3.19
CA GLU A 49 1.65 11.13 -3.16
C GLU A 49 1.14 12.43 -3.76
N ASP A 50 1.79 13.56 -3.46
CA ASP A 50 1.44 14.84 -4.07
C ASP A 50 1.62 14.81 -5.60
N GLY A 51 2.66 14.12 -6.09
CA GLY A 51 2.87 13.90 -7.52
C GLY A 51 1.77 13.05 -8.18
N LEU A 52 1.27 12.04 -7.49
CA LEU A 52 0.12 11.26 -7.97
C LEU A 52 -1.15 12.12 -8.04
N LEU A 53 -1.45 12.87 -6.99
CA LEU A 53 -2.62 13.76 -6.95
C LEU A 53 -2.62 14.81 -8.06
N GLN A 54 -1.46 15.38 -8.38
CA GLN A 54 -1.32 16.39 -9.45
C GLN A 54 -1.49 15.80 -10.85
N SER A 55 -1.26 14.51 -11.01
CA SER A 55 -1.10 13.89 -12.33
C SER A 55 -2.14 12.81 -12.65
N THR A 56 -3.11 12.57 -11.76
CA THR A 56 -4.19 11.58 -11.93
C THR A 56 -5.51 12.12 -11.40
N GLY A 57 -6.62 11.38 -11.63
CA GLY A 57 -7.95 11.67 -11.07
C GLY A 57 -8.12 11.28 -9.59
N LEU A 58 -7.04 11.05 -8.86
CA LEU A 58 -7.03 10.65 -7.46
C LEU A 58 -7.64 11.74 -6.56
N ILE A 59 -8.58 11.37 -5.70
CA ILE A 59 -9.27 12.29 -4.78
C ILE A 59 -8.49 12.33 -3.47
N ASP A 60 -8.05 13.50 -3.04
CA ASP A 60 -7.33 13.65 -1.78
C ASP A 60 -8.30 13.66 -0.58
N LEU A 61 -8.22 12.62 0.24
CA LEU A 61 -8.97 12.46 1.49
C LEU A 61 -8.03 12.41 2.70
N ARG A 62 -6.75 12.71 2.53
CA ARG A 62 -5.75 12.71 3.62
C ARG A 62 -6.10 13.75 4.67
N GLY A 63 -6.10 13.35 5.94
CA GLY A 63 -6.43 14.22 7.06
C GLY A 63 -7.90 14.64 7.16
N GLN A 64 -8.77 14.14 6.28
CA GLN A 64 -10.19 14.50 6.26
C GLN A 64 -11.09 13.54 7.04
N THR A 65 -10.51 12.51 7.64
CA THR A 65 -11.27 11.48 8.35
C THR A 65 -10.71 11.23 9.74
N SER A 66 -11.59 11.13 10.72
CA SER A 66 -11.27 10.45 11.98
C SER A 66 -11.09 8.95 11.73
N LEU A 67 -10.57 8.21 12.70
CA LEU A 67 -10.39 6.76 12.59
C LEU A 67 -11.72 6.04 12.29
N MET A 68 -12.81 6.45 12.92
CA MET A 68 -14.15 5.86 12.69
C MET A 68 -14.71 6.21 11.31
N GLN A 69 -14.47 7.42 10.84
CA GLN A 69 -14.84 7.81 9.47
C GLN A 69 -14.02 7.09 8.42
N LEU A 70 -12.73 6.86 8.66
CA LEU A 70 -11.88 6.04 7.80
C LEU A 70 -12.40 4.59 7.72
N ALA A 71 -12.80 4.00 8.86
CA ALA A 71 -13.42 2.67 8.88
C ALA A 71 -14.73 2.64 8.08
N GLY A 72 -15.55 3.69 8.21
CA GLY A 72 -16.77 3.86 7.43
C GLY A 72 -16.50 3.99 5.92
N ALA A 73 -15.51 4.78 5.53
CA ALA A 73 -15.08 4.94 4.14
C ALA A 73 -14.56 3.61 3.56
N CYS A 74 -13.70 2.92 4.30
CA CYS A 74 -13.23 1.59 3.90
C CYS A 74 -14.41 0.62 3.69
N ARG A 75 -15.37 0.60 4.61
CA ARG A 75 -16.55 -0.28 4.51
C ARG A 75 -17.42 0.00 3.29
N GLN A 76 -17.49 1.25 2.83
CA GLN A 76 -18.26 1.65 1.66
C GLN A 76 -17.47 1.44 0.34
N ALA A 77 -16.16 1.36 0.42
CA ALA A 77 -15.32 1.13 -0.74
C ALA A 77 -15.55 -0.29 -1.31
N LYS A 78 -15.51 -0.41 -2.63
CA LYS A 78 -15.57 -1.70 -3.33
C LYS A 78 -14.29 -2.52 -3.10
N ALA A 79 -13.16 -1.84 -3.00
CA ALA A 79 -11.85 -2.44 -2.77
C ALA A 79 -10.91 -1.43 -2.09
N VAL A 80 -9.94 -1.95 -1.35
CA VAL A 80 -8.85 -1.16 -0.76
C VAL A 80 -7.52 -1.76 -1.16
N ILE A 81 -6.58 -0.93 -1.58
CA ILE A 81 -5.19 -1.32 -1.82
C ILE A 81 -4.31 -0.57 -0.82
N SER A 82 -3.45 -1.28 -0.15
CA SER A 82 -2.55 -0.67 0.84
C SER A 82 -1.22 -1.40 0.91
N VAL A 83 -0.16 -0.66 1.17
CA VAL A 83 1.08 -1.24 1.72
C VAL A 83 0.87 -1.63 3.18
N ASP A 84 1.87 -2.21 3.84
CA ASP A 84 1.85 -2.49 5.30
C ASP A 84 1.75 -1.18 6.10
N ALA A 85 0.51 -0.75 6.32
CA ALA A 85 0.14 0.49 7.02
C ALA A 85 -1.22 0.34 7.71
N GLY A 86 -1.57 1.28 8.59
CA GLY A 86 -2.82 1.27 9.36
C GLY A 86 -4.10 1.02 8.54
N PRO A 87 -4.32 1.68 7.40
CA PRO A 87 -5.50 1.47 6.57
C PRO A 87 -5.73 0.03 6.11
N LEU A 88 -4.67 -0.77 5.90
CA LEU A 88 -4.78 -2.19 5.61
C LEU A 88 -5.57 -2.94 6.69
N HIS A 89 -5.21 -2.72 7.94
CA HIS A 89 -5.84 -3.41 9.08
C HIS A 89 -7.28 -2.97 9.29
N ILE A 90 -7.55 -1.69 9.07
CA ILE A 90 -8.91 -1.13 9.17
C ILE A 90 -9.80 -1.73 8.08
N ALA A 91 -9.37 -1.73 6.83
CA ALA A 91 -10.12 -2.29 5.71
C ALA A 91 -10.39 -3.79 5.91
N ALA A 92 -9.38 -4.54 6.35
CA ALA A 92 -9.52 -5.95 6.68
C ALA A 92 -10.57 -6.19 7.78
N ALA A 93 -10.53 -5.39 8.84
CA ALA A 93 -11.42 -5.52 10.00
C ALA A 93 -12.89 -5.20 9.66
N VAL A 94 -13.15 -4.30 8.72
CA VAL A 94 -14.52 -3.96 8.29
C VAL A 94 -15.04 -4.85 7.14
N GLY A 95 -14.25 -5.85 6.71
CA GLY A 95 -14.66 -6.85 5.73
C GLY A 95 -14.53 -6.42 4.27
N THR A 96 -13.89 -5.30 3.98
CA THR A 96 -13.71 -4.81 2.60
C THR A 96 -12.69 -5.68 1.86
N PRO A 97 -12.93 -6.06 0.58
CA PRO A 97 -11.91 -6.67 -0.24
C PRO A 97 -10.64 -5.83 -0.25
N THR A 98 -9.54 -6.41 0.20
CA THR A 98 -8.30 -5.65 0.44
C THR A 98 -7.11 -6.33 -0.22
N TYR A 99 -6.33 -5.57 -0.98
CA TYR A 99 -5.06 -6.02 -1.53
C TYR A 99 -3.90 -5.42 -0.74
N ALA A 100 -3.11 -6.29 -0.12
CA ALA A 100 -1.94 -5.92 0.63
C ALA A 100 -0.68 -6.06 -0.21
N ILE A 101 -0.01 -4.94 -0.48
CA ILE A 101 1.28 -4.90 -1.15
C ILE A 101 2.36 -5.10 -0.09
N VAL A 102 2.98 -6.26 -0.11
CA VAL A 102 3.94 -6.69 0.91
C VAL A 102 5.27 -7.02 0.25
N GLY A 103 6.33 -6.42 0.74
CA GLY A 103 7.68 -6.74 0.29
C GLY A 103 8.08 -8.19 0.58
N ASN A 104 9.35 -8.47 0.44
CA ASN A 104 9.88 -9.81 0.68
C ASN A 104 9.71 -10.23 2.14
N ASP A 105 9.02 -11.34 2.35
CA ASP A 105 8.92 -12.06 3.62
C ASP A 105 9.32 -13.54 3.47
N ALA A 106 9.99 -13.87 2.40
CA ALA A 106 10.44 -15.24 2.16
C ALA A 106 11.17 -15.77 3.40
N ASN A 107 10.62 -16.79 4.03
CA ASN A 107 11.16 -17.40 5.26
C ASN A 107 11.28 -16.44 6.47
N GLY A 108 10.51 -15.36 6.51
CA GLY A 108 10.53 -14.38 7.59
C GLY A 108 11.80 -13.54 7.66
N VAL A 109 12.50 -13.35 6.55
CA VAL A 109 13.73 -12.54 6.47
C VAL A 109 13.51 -11.14 5.92
N GLY A 110 12.27 -10.77 5.59
CA GLY A 110 11.94 -9.44 5.08
C GLY A 110 11.98 -8.32 6.13
N ALA A 111 11.84 -7.09 5.69
CA ALA A 111 11.77 -5.91 6.55
C ALA A 111 10.60 -5.94 7.53
N SER A 112 9.56 -6.71 7.20
CA SER A 112 8.34 -6.84 8.00
C SER A 112 7.85 -8.29 7.94
N PRO A 113 8.04 -9.08 9.01
CA PRO A 113 7.61 -10.49 9.01
C PRO A 113 6.08 -10.60 8.94
N VAL A 114 5.58 -10.83 7.74
CA VAL A 114 4.15 -10.87 7.39
C VAL A 114 3.36 -11.79 8.30
N ARG A 115 3.92 -12.95 8.66
CA ARG A 115 3.29 -13.92 9.56
C ARG A 115 2.87 -13.38 10.93
N LEU A 116 3.50 -12.28 11.39
CA LEU A 116 3.24 -11.72 12.72
C LEU A 116 2.13 -10.67 12.74
N TRP A 117 1.93 -9.95 11.64
CA TRP A 117 1.03 -8.79 11.63
C TRP A 117 -0.07 -8.85 10.57
N MET A 118 0.09 -9.66 9.52
CA MET A 118 -0.87 -9.70 8.41
C MET A 118 -2.25 -10.14 8.89
N PRO A 119 -3.32 -9.42 8.55
CA PRO A 119 -4.67 -9.87 8.81
C PRO A 119 -4.93 -11.24 8.16
N ARG A 120 -5.52 -12.16 8.94
CA ARG A 120 -5.83 -13.53 8.50
C ARG A 120 -7.29 -13.67 8.09
N CYS A 121 -7.83 -12.65 7.44
CA CYS A 121 -9.21 -12.60 6.98
C CYS A 121 -9.31 -13.07 5.53
N SER A 122 -10.41 -13.70 5.16
CA SER A 122 -10.65 -14.20 3.80
C SER A 122 -10.82 -13.08 2.76
N ASN A 123 -11.11 -11.86 3.20
CA ASN A 123 -11.22 -10.67 2.36
C ASN A 123 -9.87 -10.00 2.06
N VAL A 124 -8.74 -10.55 2.52
CA VAL A 124 -7.41 -9.99 2.28
C VAL A 124 -6.63 -10.87 1.32
N THR A 125 -6.32 -10.33 0.16
CA THR A 125 -5.35 -10.85 -0.79
C THR A 125 -4.02 -10.15 -0.59
N ARG A 126 -2.92 -10.86 -0.70
CA ARG A 126 -1.57 -10.26 -0.59
C ARG A 126 -0.71 -10.63 -1.78
N SER A 127 0.15 -9.70 -2.19
CA SER A 127 1.33 -10.02 -2.98
C SER A 127 2.46 -10.46 -2.06
N VAL A 128 3.32 -11.33 -2.58
CA VAL A 128 4.62 -11.63 -1.97
C VAL A 128 5.67 -11.38 -3.03
N SER A 129 6.65 -10.54 -2.73
CA SER A 129 7.69 -10.24 -3.69
C SER A 129 8.42 -11.50 -4.14
N PRO A 130 8.60 -11.71 -5.44
CA PRO A 130 9.41 -12.80 -5.98
C PRO A 130 10.92 -12.57 -5.82
N ALA A 131 11.33 -11.37 -5.41
CA ALA A 131 12.75 -11.03 -5.29
C ALA A 131 13.40 -11.76 -4.11
N SER A 132 14.49 -12.45 -4.38
CA SER A 132 15.32 -13.12 -3.37
C SER A 132 16.27 -12.13 -2.67
N CYS A 133 15.72 -11.13 -1.96
CA CYS A 133 16.51 -10.16 -1.21
C CYS A 133 16.46 -10.46 0.28
N SER A 134 17.60 -10.74 0.88
CA SER A 134 17.75 -11.04 2.33
C SER A 134 18.42 -9.90 3.12
N ALA A 135 18.70 -8.76 2.51
CA ALA A 135 19.43 -7.65 3.13
C ALA A 135 18.80 -7.14 4.44
N CYS A 136 17.48 -7.31 4.64
CA CYS A 136 16.78 -6.93 5.85
C CYS A 136 16.76 -8.00 6.94
N ALA A 137 17.37 -9.16 6.73
CA ALA A 137 17.27 -10.32 7.65
C ALA A 137 17.77 -9.99 9.07
N ASP A 138 18.90 -9.29 9.17
CA ASP A 138 19.54 -9.00 10.44
C ASP A 138 18.98 -7.75 11.14
N ASN A 139 18.12 -6.98 10.47
CA ASN A 139 17.60 -5.71 10.98
C ASN A 139 16.12 -5.49 10.67
N ARG A 140 15.30 -6.51 10.85
CA ARG A 140 13.91 -6.62 10.37
C ARG A 140 12.99 -5.46 10.72
N PHE A 141 13.09 -4.89 11.90
CA PHE A 141 12.18 -3.84 12.38
C PHE A 141 12.83 -2.45 12.46
N ARG A 142 14.08 -2.31 12.02
CA ARG A 142 14.89 -1.11 12.23
C ARG A 142 15.32 -0.42 10.95
N ASN A 143 14.97 -0.98 9.79
CA ASN A 143 15.32 -0.40 8.50
C ASN A 143 14.34 0.72 8.15
N ASP A 144 14.74 1.95 8.37
CA ASP A 144 13.98 3.12 7.94
C ASP A 144 14.04 3.26 6.42
N ALA A 145 15.15 2.88 5.80
CA ALA A 145 15.34 2.85 4.36
C ALA A 145 15.68 1.45 3.84
N CYS A 146 15.51 1.23 2.55
CA CYS A 146 15.97 0.02 1.91
C CYS A 146 17.51 -0.02 1.87
N LEU A 147 18.11 -1.14 2.27
CA LEU A 147 19.55 -1.36 2.29
C LEU A 147 20.13 -1.68 0.90
N VAL A 148 19.26 -1.90 -0.09
CA VAL A 148 19.65 -2.24 -1.47
C VAL A 148 19.13 -1.19 -2.41
N ASN A 149 20.02 -0.69 -3.27
CA ASN A 149 19.62 0.30 -4.27
C ASN A 149 18.52 -0.26 -5.19
N GLY A 150 17.55 0.59 -5.55
CA GLY A 150 16.41 0.21 -6.40
C GLY A 150 15.29 -0.55 -5.69
N HIS A 151 15.41 -0.80 -4.37
CA HIS A 151 14.36 -1.41 -3.54
C HIS A 151 13.74 -2.70 -4.15
N PRO A 152 14.56 -3.72 -4.44
CA PRO A 152 14.19 -4.81 -5.34
C PRO A 152 12.95 -5.60 -4.90
N CYS A 153 12.71 -5.76 -3.60
CA CYS A 153 11.55 -6.51 -3.11
C CYS A 153 10.22 -5.81 -3.41
N MET A 154 10.13 -4.50 -3.25
CA MET A 154 8.91 -3.75 -3.56
C MET A 154 8.78 -3.51 -5.07
N ALA A 155 9.88 -3.23 -5.76
CA ALA A 155 9.89 -3.03 -7.21
C ALA A 155 9.52 -4.30 -8.01
N ALA A 156 9.78 -5.47 -7.47
CA ALA A 156 9.44 -6.74 -8.12
C ALA A 156 7.94 -7.08 -8.10
N ILE A 157 7.15 -6.46 -7.21
CA ILE A 157 5.69 -6.61 -7.19
C ILE A 157 5.11 -5.80 -8.36
N GLN A 158 4.59 -6.50 -9.35
CA GLN A 158 4.14 -5.87 -10.57
C GLN A 158 2.74 -5.24 -10.44
N PRO A 159 2.49 -4.05 -11.02
CA PRO A 159 1.17 -3.44 -11.00
C PRO A 159 0.09 -4.29 -11.69
N SER A 160 0.47 -5.14 -12.65
CA SER A 160 -0.45 -6.06 -13.31
C SER A 160 -1.18 -6.99 -12.34
N GLU A 161 -0.50 -7.49 -11.30
CA GLU A 161 -1.12 -8.35 -10.28
C GLU A 161 -2.25 -7.61 -9.53
N VAL A 162 -2.01 -6.36 -9.16
CA VAL A 162 -2.98 -5.50 -8.48
C VAL A 162 -4.14 -5.16 -9.41
N ILE A 163 -3.85 -4.83 -10.67
CA ILE A 163 -4.84 -4.49 -11.69
C ILE A 163 -5.77 -5.67 -11.99
N GLU A 164 -5.22 -6.86 -12.18
CA GLU A 164 -6.01 -8.07 -12.39
C GLU A 164 -6.92 -8.35 -11.19
N TRP A 165 -6.40 -8.26 -9.98
CA TRP A 165 -7.21 -8.42 -8.79
C TRP A 165 -8.33 -7.37 -8.70
N LEU A 166 -8.04 -6.10 -8.97
CA LEU A 166 -9.05 -5.02 -8.98
C LEU A 166 -10.17 -5.31 -9.97
N LYS A 167 -9.85 -5.75 -11.18
CA LYS A 167 -10.86 -6.10 -12.20
C LYS A 167 -11.80 -7.19 -11.71
N LEU A 168 -11.28 -8.16 -10.94
CA LEU A 168 -12.12 -9.21 -10.34
C LEU A 168 -13.04 -8.70 -9.22
N GLN A 169 -12.68 -7.62 -8.53
CA GLN A 169 -13.49 -7.06 -7.45
C GLN A 169 -14.54 -6.06 -7.99
N LEU A 170 -14.30 -5.42 -9.12
CA LEU A 170 -15.09 -4.27 -9.60
C LEU A 170 -15.99 -4.60 -10.81
N ASN A 171 -15.81 -5.76 -11.43
CA ASN A 171 -16.71 -6.31 -12.44
C ASN A 171 -17.74 -7.22 -11.77
#